data_a7784e42404f54716206e900aa64f8bf
#
_entry.id   a7784e42404f54716206e900aa64f8bf
#
_cell.length_a   1.000
_cell.length_b   1.000
_cell.length_c   1.000
_cell.angle_alpha   90.00
_cell.angle_beta   90.00
_cell.angle_gamma   90.00
#
_symmetry.space_group_name_H-M   'P 1'
#
loop_
_entity.id
_entity.type
_entity.pdbx_description
1 polymer ?
#
loop_
_entity_poly.entity_id
_entity_poly.type
_entity_poly.pdbx_seq_one_letter_code
_entity_poly.pdbx_strand_id
1 'polypeptide(L)'
;MTPEQIAQRHQYRTGYRLVDYAEVGLPVYLLTVRASTLAHKRISPIEEFALKAVDIGLQTAGEVASFLGLQERVVKGTLTELALTDSINLAANPGSRNQFLRLTQKGKKSLELAETVEPEERNFQIYFDGIIRNVAWYGNVHLLRYREMNDLGLFEIPATQQRRPQVEDLRIQDIQNIVRSRAGVSDYKRDLLTIKTIDRCERMFLSAVALIFKSEVGREVQVGFAVDGKLSPNHERAFAQAGGPQKLRIEEQLMKSSQEREEVLALHKEAATEVPATKDIGQLEKARSQAQQEIGKLEEQLDRSESEGERQIVESRLVTVREQYTRSQTELDSIGVRFLYVHEHPALLQDALENSTSRLAINSPWIKRAVVNADFMKKLERLLQKGVRVYIAWGVGDESEEKSDKSALEALQRLMLRYETFWISRLGDTHAKVLVSDRKYAIVTSFNWLSFRGDPNRTFRDEQGTMVRIPELIDQKFDYLLSRLEAEKE
;
A
#
# COMPACT_ATOMS: atom_id res chain seq x y z
N MET A 1 6.01 1.28 -8.88
CA MET A 1 7.26 1.47 -8.08
C MET A 1 7.48 0.25 -7.20
N THR A 2 8.75 -0.17 -7.04
CA THR A 2 9.08 -1.23 -6.08
C THR A 2 9.07 -0.69 -4.64
N PRO A 3 8.93 -1.56 -3.61
CA PRO A 3 8.98 -1.12 -2.21
C PRO A 3 10.26 -0.34 -1.86
N GLU A 4 11.40 -0.70 -2.47
CA GLU A 4 12.68 0.00 -2.30
C GLU A 4 12.64 1.42 -2.86
N GLN A 5 12.06 1.57 -4.06
CA GLN A 5 11.91 2.89 -4.69
C GLN A 5 10.97 3.79 -3.87
N ILE A 6 9.91 3.20 -3.28
CA ILE A 6 9.02 3.92 -2.37
C ILE A 6 9.76 4.33 -1.10
N ALA A 7 10.53 3.42 -0.49
CA ALA A 7 11.34 3.69 0.68
C ALA A 7 12.39 4.76 0.40
N GLN A 8 13.09 4.68 -0.75
CA GLN A 8 14.04 5.68 -1.20
C GLN A 8 13.40 7.05 -1.39
N ARG A 9 12.24 7.12 -2.04
CA ARG A 9 11.50 8.36 -2.30
C ARG A 9 11.07 9.05 -1.01
N HIS A 10 10.64 8.29 -0.02
CA HIS A 10 10.03 8.80 1.21
C HIS A 10 10.91 8.60 2.46
N GLN A 11 12.22 8.36 2.29
CA GLN A 11 13.14 8.08 3.41
C GLN A 11 13.34 9.25 4.36
N TYR A 12 13.01 10.46 3.94
CA TYR A 12 13.32 11.67 4.70
C TYR A 12 12.17 12.17 5.53
N ARG A 13 12.48 12.32 6.82
CA ARG A 13 11.61 12.93 7.79
C ARG A 13 12.47 13.70 8.79
N THR A 14 12.19 15.00 8.97
CA THR A 14 12.98 15.86 9.85
C THR A 14 13.08 15.29 11.26
N GLY A 15 14.31 15.08 11.76
CA GLY A 15 14.60 14.52 13.08
C GLY A 15 14.42 12.99 13.20
N TYR A 16 14.16 12.31 12.08
CA TYR A 16 13.99 10.86 12.04
C TYR A 16 14.80 10.24 10.91
N ARG A 17 15.23 9.02 11.11
CA ARG A 17 15.90 8.18 10.13
C ARG A 17 15.02 7.00 9.76
N LEU A 18 14.88 6.71 8.46
CA LEU A 18 14.26 5.47 8.00
C LEU A 18 15.17 4.29 8.39
N VAL A 19 14.64 3.36 9.17
CA VAL A 19 15.39 2.20 9.68
C VAL A 19 14.95 0.89 9.06
N ASP A 20 13.67 0.79 8.68
CA ASP A 20 13.12 -0.40 8.03
C ASP A 20 11.92 -0.02 7.14
N TYR A 21 11.55 -0.91 6.24
CA TYR A 21 10.31 -0.83 5.46
C TYR A 21 9.77 -2.24 5.22
N ALA A 22 8.46 -2.35 5.03
CA ALA A 22 7.81 -3.62 4.76
C ALA A 22 6.61 -3.47 3.84
N GLU A 23 6.40 -4.48 2.99
CA GLU A 23 5.14 -4.64 2.29
C GLU A 23 4.08 -5.11 3.28
N VAL A 24 2.96 -4.40 3.35
CA VAL A 24 1.93 -4.62 4.35
C VAL A 24 0.54 -4.68 3.74
N GLY A 25 -0.37 -5.39 4.42
CA GLY A 25 -1.79 -5.35 4.16
C GLY A 25 -2.50 -4.45 5.18
N LEU A 26 -3.09 -3.35 4.74
CA LEU A 26 -3.94 -2.51 5.57
C LEU A 26 -5.37 -3.07 5.56
N PRO A 27 -6.02 -3.28 6.71
CA PRO A 27 -7.34 -3.88 6.79
C PRO A 27 -8.41 -2.96 6.18
N VAL A 28 -9.21 -3.51 5.29
CA VAL A 28 -10.38 -2.89 4.68
C VAL A 28 -11.56 -3.83 4.81
N TYR A 29 -12.73 -3.32 5.12
CA TYR A 29 -13.94 -4.11 5.21
C TYR A 29 -14.85 -3.81 4.01
N LEU A 30 -15.17 -4.83 3.23
CA LEU A 30 -16.24 -4.76 2.23
C LEU A 30 -17.56 -5.02 2.94
N LEU A 31 -18.39 -3.99 3.02
CA LEU A 31 -19.67 -4.02 3.69
C LEU A 31 -20.80 -4.06 2.66
N THR A 32 -21.78 -4.94 2.85
CA THR A 32 -23.08 -4.85 2.20
C THR A 32 -24.03 -4.25 3.21
N VAL A 33 -24.45 -3.01 2.97
CA VAL A 33 -25.35 -2.26 3.84
C VAL A 33 -26.73 -2.17 3.24
N ARG A 34 -27.78 -2.36 4.07
CA ARG A 34 -29.16 -2.12 3.71
C ARG A 34 -29.55 -0.72 4.17
N ALA A 35 -30.02 0.08 3.26
CA ALA A 35 -30.35 1.47 3.51
C ALA A 35 -31.72 1.85 2.96
N SER A 36 -32.39 2.80 3.61
CA SER A 36 -33.54 3.50 3.08
C SER A 36 -33.07 4.70 2.28
N THR A 37 -33.59 4.83 1.07
CA THR A 37 -33.29 5.92 0.15
C THR A 37 -34.57 6.57 -0.33
N LEU A 38 -34.49 7.81 -0.78
CA LEU A 38 -35.51 8.48 -1.56
C LEU A 38 -35.07 8.43 -3.03
N ALA A 39 -35.82 7.71 -3.84
CA ALA A 39 -35.60 7.67 -5.27
C ALA A 39 -36.42 8.80 -5.95
N HIS A 40 -35.72 9.67 -6.68
CA HIS A 40 -36.35 10.69 -7.51
C HIS A 40 -36.58 10.08 -8.89
N LYS A 41 -37.82 9.75 -9.16
CA LYS A 41 -38.27 9.21 -10.46
C LYS A 41 -38.94 10.32 -11.28
N ARG A 42 -38.61 10.41 -12.55
CA ARG A 42 -39.41 11.24 -13.46
C ARG A 42 -40.82 10.69 -13.52
N ILE A 43 -41.81 11.58 -13.35
CA ILE A 43 -43.19 11.20 -13.59
C ILE A 43 -43.36 10.82 -15.07
N SER A 44 -44.15 9.79 -15.32
CA SER A 44 -44.43 9.42 -16.69
C SER A 44 -45.28 10.51 -17.40
N PRO A 45 -45.18 10.65 -18.73
CA PRO A 45 -45.96 11.67 -19.43
C PRO A 45 -47.48 11.59 -19.12
N ILE A 46 -48.01 10.38 -18.96
CA ILE A 46 -49.44 10.22 -18.63
C ILE A 46 -49.77 10.68 -17.22
N GLU A 47 -48.86 10.43 -16.22
CA GLU A 47 -49.04 10.95 -14.87
C GLU A 47 -48.90 12.47 -14.83
N GLU A 48 -47.95 13.05 -15.56
CA GLU A 48 -47.73 14.49 -15.64
C GLU A 48 -48.98 15.18 -16.22
N PHE A 49 -49.53 14.68 -17.34
CA PHE A 49 -50.70 15.25 -17.94
C PHE A 49 -51.96 15.03 -17.08
N ALA A 50 -52.09 13.89 -16.39
CA ALA A 50 -53.17 13.66 -15.46
C ALA A 50 -53.12 14.64 -14.25
N LEU A 51 -51.93 14.86 -13.66
CA LEU A 51 -51.76 15.87 -12.62
C LEU A 51 -52.06 17.28 -13.10
N LYS A 52 -51.60 17.67 -14.31
CA LYS A 52 -51.96 18.96 -14.94
C LYS A 52 -53.46 19.10 -15.14
N ALA A 53 -54.13 18.04 -15.59
CA ALA A 53 -55.58 18.03 -15.79
C ALA A 53 -56.34 18.26 -14.46
N VAL A 54 -55.87 17.65 -13.37
CA VAL A 54 -56.46 17.87 -12.02
C VAL A 54 -56.12 19.28 -11.50
N ASP A 55 -54.92 19.82 -11.78
CA ASP A 55 -54.51 21.16 -11.36
C ASP A 55 -55.37 22.28 -12.04
N ILE A 56 -55.72 22.09 -13.30
CA ILE A 56 -56.62 23.02 -14.01
C ILE A 56 -58.12 22.86 -13.64
N GLY A 57 -58.43 21.92 -12.71
CA GLY A 57 -59.74 21.81 -12.10
C GLY A 57 -60.63 20.69 -12.65
N LEU A 58 -60.10 19.73 -13.41
CA LEU A 58 -60.85 18.52 -13.79
C LEU A 58 -60.97 17.59 -12.59
N GLN A 59 -62.18 17.18 -12.27
CA GLN A 59 -62.47 16.55 -10.96
C GLN A 59 -62.83 15.07 -11.07
N THR A 60 -63.09 14.57 -12.29
CA THR A 60 -63.48 13.16 -12.48
C THR A 60 -62.57 12.45 -13.47
N ALA A 61 -62.45 11.13 -13.33
CA ALA A 61 -61.69 10.31 -14.27
C ALA A 61 -62.18 10.39 -15.72
N GLY A 62 -63.50 10.55 -15.89
CA GLY A 62 -64.11 10.73 -17.23
C GLY A 62 -63.74 12.05 -17.87
N GLU A 63 -63.71 13.16 -17.09
CA GLU A 63 -63.30 14.49 -17.60
C GLU A 63 -61.83 14.48 -18.00
N VAL A 64 -60.96 13.89 -17.16
CA VAL A 64 -59.52 13.77 -17.44
C VAL A 64 -59.29 12.90 -18.68
N ALA A 65 -60.02 11.77 -18.81
CA ALA A 65 -59.93 10.88 -19.98
C ALA A 65 -60.34 11.59 -21.28
N SER A 66 -61.46 12.30 -21.23
CA SER A 66 -61.97 13.09 -22.36
C SER A 66 -61.01 14.20 -22.77
N PHE A 67 -60.43 14.90 -21.79
CA PHE A 67 -59.46 15.97 -22.02
C PHE A 67 -58.15 15.47 -22.64
N LEU A 68 -57.66 14.32 -22.16
CA LEU A 68 -56.41 13.72 -22.67
C LEU A 68 -56.58 12.88 -23.94
N GLY A 69 -57.86 12.64 -24.39
CA GLY A 69 -58.13 11.78 -25.53
C GLY A 69 -57.79 10.31 -25.31
N LEU A 70 -57.80 9.87 -24.03
CA LEU A 70 -57.42 8.52 -23.63
C LEU A 70 -58.62 7.69 -23.17
N GLN A 71 -58.49 6.36 -23.22
CA GLN A 71 -59.52 5.49 -22.68
C GLN A 71 -59.65 5.67 -21.16
N GLU A 72 -60.84 5.78 -20.63
CA GLU A 72 -61.13 6.00 -19.22
C GLU A 72 -60.48 4.92 -18.31
N ARG A 73 -60.40 3.68 -18.80
CA ARG A 73 -59.73 2.58 -18.07
C ARG A 73 -58.23 2.85 -17.81
N VAL A 74 -57.53 3.45 -18.79
CA VAL A 74 -56.08 3.78 -18.66
C VAL A 74 -55.90 4.91 -17.65
N VAL A 75 -56.74 5.96 -17.78
CA VAL A 75 -56.68 7.10 -16.87
C VAL A 75 -57.05 6.71 -15.43
N LYS A 76 -58.02 5.84 -15.21
CA LYS A 76 -58.36 5.30 -13.89
C LYS A 76 -57.18 4.56 -13.25
N GLY A 77 -56.43 3.76 -14.04
CA GLY A 77 -55.21 3.10 -13.53
C GLY A 77 -54.17 4.11 -13.05
N THR A 78 -53.86 5.12 -13.88
CA THR A 78 -52.90 6.19 -13.53
C THR A 78 -53.35 7.00 -12.32
N LEU A 79 -54.63 7.37 -12.26
CA LEU A 79 -55.18 8.10 -11.09
C LEU A 79 -55.16 7.27 -9.81
N THR A 80 -55.35 5.96 -9.91
CA THR A 80 -55.19 5.05 -8.75
C THR A 80 -53.74 5.02 -8.26
N GLU A 81 -52.78 4.92 -9.16
CA GLU A 81 -51.34 4.99 -8.81
C GLU A 81 -50.96 6.34 -8.19
N LEU A 82 -51.46 7.44 -8.76
CA LEU A 82 -51.24 8.79 -8.20
C LEU A 82 -51.92 8.98 -6.84
N ALA A 83 -53.01 8.31 -6.54
CA ALA A 83 -53.64 8.30 -5.24
C ALA A 83 -52.87 7.46 -4.25
N LEU A 84 -52.36 6.31 -4.65
CA LEU A 84 -51.49 5.42 -3.81
C LEU A 84 -50.19 6.12 -3.44
N THR A 85 -49.65 6.97 -4.32
CA THR A 85 -48.43 7.76 -4.04
C THR A 85 -48.73 9.08 -3.31
N ASP A 86 -49.95 9.31 -2.89
CA ASP A 86 -50.43 10.53 -2.21
C ASP A 86 -50.22 11.82 -3.07
N SER A 87 -50.20 11.68 -4.38
CA SER A 87 -50.11 12.84 -5.30
C SER A 87 -51.47 13.48 -5.56
N ILE A 88 -52.54 12.71 -5.47
CA ILE A 88 -53.94 13.17 -5.55
C ILE A 88 -54.77 12.57 -4.41
N ASN A 89 -55.80 13.28 -3.96
CA ASN A 89 -56.79 12.78 -3.01
C ASN A 89 -58.14 12.58 -3.71
N LEU A 90 -58.80 11.48 -3.31
CA LEU A 90 -60.18 11.21 -3.68
C LEU A 90 -61.10 11.74 -2.58
N ALA A 91 -61.67 12.94 -2.76
CA ALA A 91 -62.58 13.53 -1.79
C ALA A 91 -64.02 13.13 -2.10
N ALA A 92 -64.75 12.61 -1.13
CA ALA A 92 -66.17 12.37 -1.24
C ALA A 92 -66.97 13.63 -0.85
N ASN A 93 -67.93 14.03 -1.65
CA ASN A 93 -68.82 15.11 -1.28
C ASN A 93 -69.99 14.56 -0.42
N PRO A 94 -70.27 15.16 0.75
CA PRO A 94 -71.42 14.72 1.56
C PRO A 94 -72.69 14.82 0.75
N GLY A 95 -73.29 13.72 0.39
CA GLY A 95 -74.52 13.64 -0.40
C GLY A 95 -74.39 13.25 -1.90
N SER A 96 -73.19 13.02 -2.38
CA SER A 96 -72.93 12.52 -3.76
C SER A 96 -72.18 11.20 -3.74
N ARG A 97 -72.51 10.28 -4.65
CA ARG A 97 -71.74 9.05 -4.85
C ARG A 97 -70.45 9.24 -5.67
N ASN A 98 -70.21 10.46 -6.12
CA ASN A 98 -69.04 10.77 -6.95
C ASN A 98 -67.84 11.20 -6.10
N GLN A 99 -66.69 10.58 -6.32
CA GLN A 99 -65.41 10.99 -5.77
C GLN A 99 -64.81 12.07 -6.66
N PHE A 100 -64.30 13.13 -6.03
CA PHE A 100 -63.67 14.25 -6.74
C PHE A 100 -62.14 14.19 -6.52
N LEU A 101 -61.41 14.39 -7.63
CA LEU A 101 -59.96 14.47 -7.65
C LEU A 101 -59.50 15.82 -7.14
N ARG A 102 -58.54 15.83 -6.21
CA ARG A 102 -57.81 17.03 -5.75
C ARG A 102 -56.33 16.77 -5.69
N LEU A 103 -55.54 17.74 -6.17
CA LEU A 103 -54.09 17.70 -6.04
C LEU A 103 -53.68 17.93 -4.60
N THR A 104 -52.76 17.08 -4.12
CA THR A 104 -52.13 17.29 -2.80
C THR A 104 -50.95 18.25 -2.91
N GLN A 105 -50.39 18.67 -1.79
CA GLN A 105 -49.14 19.46 -1.80
C GLN A 105 -47.98 18.67 -2.44
N LYS A 106 -47.93 17.34 -2.22
CA LYS A 106 -46.97 16.45 -2.86
C LYS A 106 -47.15 16.41 -4.37
N GLY A 107 -48.42 16.27 -4.85
CA GLY A 107 -48.74 16.30 -6.28
C GLY A 107 -48.36 17.61 -6.95
N LYS A 108 -48.54 18.75 -6.29
CA LYS A 108 -48.09 20.08 -6.78
C LYS A 108 -46.58 20.13 -6.94
N LYS A 109 -45.84 19.71 -5.90
CA LYS A 109 -44.36 19.63 -5.97
C LYS A 109 -43.89 18.66 -7.06
N SER A 110 -44.53 17.49 -7.18
CA SER A 110 -44.20 16.52 -8.25
C SER A 110 -44.41 17.13 -9.63
N LEU A 111 -45.46 17.93 -9.82
CA LEU A 111 -45.72 18.60 -11.07
C LEU A 111 -44.69 19.72 -11.36
N GLU A 112 -44.32 20.51 -10.35
CA GLU A 112 -43.32 21.58 -10.47
C GLU A 112 -41.94 21.03 -10.82
N LEU A 113 -41.54 19.92 -10.22
CA LEU A 113 -40.22 19.30 -10.37
C LEU A 113 -40.18 18.28 -11.53
N ALA A 114 -41.35 17.88 -12.08
CA ALA A 114 -41.55 16.77 -13.00
C ALA A 114 -40.96 15.43 -12.46
N GLU A 115 -40.96 15.27 -11.11
CA GLU A 115 -40.39 14.13 -10.42
C GLU A 115 -41.28 13.68 -9.24
N THR A 116 -41.33 12.37 -9.04
CA THR A 116 -41.95 11.75 -7.87
C THR A 116 -40.86 11.22 -6.95
N VAL A 117 -41.05 11.44 -5.65
CA VAL A 117 -40.12 10.96 -4.62
C VAL A 117 -40.76 9.77 -3.92
N GLU A 118 -40.08 8.61 -4.02
CA GLU A 118 -40.55 7.36 -3.39
C GLU A 118 -39.52 6.80 -2.45
N PRO A 119 -39.91 6.34 -1.24
CA PRO A 119 -39.01 5.61 -0.36
C PRO A 119 -38.72 4.23 -0.95
N GLU A 120 -37.43 3.86 -0.99
CA GLU A 120 -36.96 2.57 -1.50
C GLU A 120 -35.93 1.98 -0.51
N GLU A 121 -35.98 0.67 -0.30
CA GLU A 121 -34.88 -0.02 0.39
C GLU A 121 -33.91 -0.60 -0.63
N ARG A 122 -32.60 -0.34 -0.40
CA ARG A 122 -31.55 -0.87 -1.27
C ARG A 122 -30.36 -1.36 -0.50
N ASN A 123 -29.66 -2.32 -1.12
CA ASN A 123 -28.36 -2.78 -0.67
C ASN A 123 -27.27 -2.08 -1.47
N PHE A 124 -26.27 -1.56 -0.74
CA PHE A 124 -25.08 -0.95 -1.32
C PHE A 124 -23.85 -1.70 -0.83
N GLN A 125 -22.87 -1.86 -1.73
CA GLN A 125 -21.54 -2.29 -1.35
C GLN A 125 -20.67 -1.06 -1.15
N ILE A 126 -20.06 -0.94 0.03
CA ILE A 126 -19.15 0.13 0.40
C ILE A 126 -17.90 -0.46 1.04
N TYR A 127 -16.81 0.25 0.93
CA TYR A 127 -15.58 -0.09 1.64
C TYR A 127 -15.47 0.77 2.90
N PHE A 128 -14.98 0.14 3.96
CA PHE A 128 -14.70 0.81 5.22
C PHE A 128 -13.25 0.56 5.61
N ASP A 129 -12.47 1.62 5.72
CA ASP A 129 -11.06 1.55 6.08
C ASP A 129 -10.90 1.19 7.55
N GLY A 130 -10.17 0.12 7.85
CA GLY A 130 -9.98 -0.38 9.22
C GLY A 130 -8.97 0.41 10.04
N ILE A 131 -8.11 1.21 9.39
CA ILE A 131 -7.14 2.09 10.06
C ILE A 131 -7.76 3.46 10.33
N ILE A 132 -8.28 4.13 9.29
CA ILE A 132 -8.86 5.48 9.38
C ILE A 132 -10.24 5.45 10.06
N ARG A 133 -10.91 4.31 10.07
CA ARG A 133 -12.27 4.12 10.61
C ARG A 133 -13.30 4.99 9.92
N ASN A 134 -13.25 5.03 8.61
CA ASN A 134 -14.19 5.77 7.78
C ASN A 134 -14.53 5.01 6.49
N VAL A 135 -15.64 5.38 5.86
CA VAL A 135 -16.00 4.88 4.54
C VAL A 135 -15.00 5.41 3.52
N ALA A 136 -14.53 4.55 2.63
CA ALA A 136 -13.54 4.87 1.62
C ALA A 136 -13.95 4.36 0.25
N TRP A 137 -13.37 4.94 -0.78
CA TRP A 137 -13.49 4.48 -2.15
C TRP A 137 -12.10 4.15 -2.70
N TYR A 138 -11.92 2.91 -3.15
CA TYR A 138 -10.63 2.43 -3.67
C TYR A 138 -10.59 2.33 -5.21
N GLY A 139 -11.65 2.77 -5.91
CA GLY A 139 -11.70 2.76 -7.37
C GLY A 139 -11.44 1.38 -7.96
N ASN A 140 -10.43 1.31 -8.84
CA ASN A 140 -9.99 0.07 -9.48
C ASN A 140 -8.83 -0.61 -8.73
N VAL A 141 -8.53 -0.21 -7.49
CA VAL A 141 -7.49 -0.83 -6.68
C VAL A 141 -7.89 -2.26 -6.33
N HIS A 142 -7.03 -3.22 -6.64
CA HIS A 142 -7.25 -4.60 -6.26
C HIS A 142 -7.02 -4.78 -4.76
N LEU A 143 -8.09 -5.13 -4.04
CA LEU A 143 -8.02 -5.47 -2.63
C LEU A 143 -7.78 -6.97 -2.49
N LEU A 144 -6.80 -7.33 -1.66
CA LEU A 144 -6.38 -8.71 -1.45
C LEU A 144 -7.29 -9.40 -0.42
N ARG A 145 -7.59 -10.67 -0.64
CA ARG A 145 -8.13 -11.54 0.39
C ARG A 145 -7.02 -12.00 1.34
N TYR A 146 -7.37 -12.46 2.52
CA TYR A 146 -6.41 -12.92 3.53
C TYR A 146 -5.41 -13.95 2.98
N ARG A 147 -5.89 -14.91 2.20
CA ARG A 147 -5.04 -15.93 1.58
C ARG A 147 -4.05 -15.32 0.59
N GLU A 148 -4.51 -14.45 -0.29
CA GLU A 148 -3.66 -13.75 -1.28
C GLU A 148 -2.58 -12.91 -0.59
N MET A 149 -2.96 -12.19 0.49
CA MET A 149 -2.03 -11.43 1.31
C MET A 149 -0.92 -12.31 1.91
N ASN A 150 -1.29 -13.47 2.47
CA ASN A 150 -0.33 -14.42 3.03
C ASN A 150 0.53 -15.08 1.96
N ASP A 151 -0.04 -15.45 0.81
CA ASP A 151 0.71 -16.04 -0.30
C ASP A 151 1.77 -15.06 -0.85
N LEU A 152 1.50 -13.75 -0.78
CA LEU A 152 2.46 -12.68 -1.10
C LEU A 152 3.44 -12.39 0.05
N GLY A 153 3.22 -12.95 1.25
CA GLY A 153 4.06 -12.73 2.43
C GLY A 153 4.01 -11.30 2.97
N LEU A 154 2.87 -10.61 2.79
CA LEU A 154 2.68 -9.28 3.33
C LEU A 154 2.44 -9.32 4.84
N PHE A 155 3.02 -8.37 5.56
CA PHE A 155 2.79 -8.19 6.98
C PHE A 155 1.40 -7.56 7.22
N GLU A 156 0.57 -8.19 8.06
CA GLU A 156 -0.74 -7.64 8.39
C GLU A 156 -0.63 -6.49 9.41
N ILE A 157 -1.08 -5.31 9.04
CA ILE A 157 -1.28 -4.20 10.00
C ILE A 157 -2.62 -4.41 10.70
N PRO A 158 -2.65 -4.47 12.05
CA PRO A 158 -3.90 -4.63 12.78
C PRO A 158 -4.79 -3.40 12.62
N ALA A 159 -6.09 -3.61 12.53
CA ALA A 159 -7.07 -2.53 12.56
C ALA A 159 -6.92 -1.70 13.85
N THR A 160 -7.17 -0.40 13.78
CA THR A 160 -7.07 0.50 14.95
C THR A 160 -8.05 0.13 16.05
N GLN A 161 -9.18 -0.49 15.69
CA GLN A 161 -10.12 -1.14 16.61
C GLN A 161 -10.34 -2.59 16.19
N GLN A 162 -10.32 -3.51 17.17
CA GLN A 162 -10.49 -4.93 16.89
C GLN A 162 -11.94 -5.32 16.51
N ARG A 163 -12.93 -4.51 16.93
CA ARG A 163 -14.32 -4.75 16.58
C ARG A 163 -14.59 -4.49 15.09
N ARG A 164 -15.44 -5.31 14.50
CA ARG A 164 -15.93 -5.09 13.15
C ARG A 164 -16.71 -3.76 13.08
N PRO A 165 -16.76 -3.12 11.90
CA PRO A 165 -17.60 -1.95 11.69
C PRO A 165 -19.06 -2.23 12.04
N GLN A 166 -19.72 -1.27 12.69
CA GLN A 166 -21.14 -1.29 13.03
C GLN A 166 -21.85 -0.13 12.33
N VAL A 167 -23.19 -0.12 12.36
CA VAL A 167 -23.98 0.92 11.69
C VAL A 167 -23.63 2.31 12.21
N GLU A 168 -23.34 2.42 13.52
CA GLU A 168 -22.98 3.66 14.19
C GLU A 168 -21.63 4.25 13.73
N ASP A 169 -20.76 3.41 13.15
CA ASP A 169 -19.49 3.85 12.58
C ASP A 169 -19.66 4.48 11.18
N LEU A 170 -20.85 4.30 10.57
CA LEU A 170 -21.11 4.69 9.18
C LEU A 170 -21.80 6.06 9.13
N ARG A 171 -21.12 7.04 8.58
CA ARG A 171 -21.72 8.38 8.35
C ARG A 171 -22.47 8.39 7.03
N ILE A 172 -23.75 8.70 7.08
CA ILE A 172 -24.64 8.74 5.91
C ILE A 172 -24.05 9.63 4.81
N GLN A 173 -23.52 10.78 5.20
CA GLN A 173 -22.98 11.78 4.27
C GLN A 173 -21.77 11.26 3.47
N ASP A 174 -20.88 10.50 4.11
CA ASP A 174 -19.71 9.92 3.45
C ASP A 174 -20.13 8.85 2.44
N ILE A 175 -21.11 8.01 2.80
CA ILE A 175 -21.69 7.01 1.88
C ILE A 175 -22.38 7.70 0.72
N GLN A 176 -23.17 8.74 0.98
CA GLN A 176 -23.87 9.48 -0.06
C GLN A 176 -22.92 10.12 -1.06
N ASN A 177 -21.81 10.70 -0.58
CA ASN A 177 -20.76 11.25 -1.44
C ASN A 177 -20.14 10.18 -2.34
N ILE A 178 -19.84 9.00 -1.78
CA ILE A 178 -19.29 7.87 -2.55
C ILE A 178 -20.32 7.35 -3.56
N VAL A 179 -21.57 7.16 -3.16
CA VAL A 179 -22.65 6.72 -4.06
C VAL A 179 -22.82 7.71 -5.20
N ARG A 180 -22.87 9.01 -4.91
CA ARG A 180 -22.97 10.07 -5.94
C ARG A 180 -21.76 10.11 -6.87
N SER A 181 -20.54 9.91 -6.37
CA SER A 181 -19.33 9.90 -7.21
C SER A 181 -19.21 8.67 -8.12
N ARG A 182 -19.88 7.56 -7.76
CA ARG A 182 -19.92 6.31 -8.52
C ARG A 182 -21.03 6.23 -9.55
N ALA A 183 -22.10 6.97 -9.27
CA ALA A 183 -23.33 6.81 -9.99
C ALA A 183 -23.18 7.30 -11.42
N GLY A 184 -23.54 6.44 -12.38
CA GLY A 184 -24.02 6.91 -13.66
C GLY A 184 -25.24 7.82 -13.43
N VAL A 185 -25.63 8.57 -14.45
CA VAL A 185 -26.66 9.62 -14.40
C VAL A 185 -27.98 9.23 -13.66
N SER A 186 -28.29 7.93 -13.55
CA SER A 186 -29.50 7.43 -12.88
C SER A 186 -29.45 7.41 -11.34
N ASP A 187 -28.27 7.30 -10.73
CA ASP A 187 -28.14 7.20 -9.27
C ASP A 187 -27.87 8.55 -8.58
N TYR A 188 -27.59 9.61 -9.35
CA TYR A 188 -27.46 10.99 -8.85
C TYR A 188 -28.73 11.51 -8.15
N LYS A 189 -29.89 10.92 -8.47
CA LYS A 189 -31.20 11.34 -7.98
C LYS A 189 -31.71 10.52 -6.81
N ARG A 190 -30.78 10.00 -5.97
CA ARG A 190 -31.15 9.26 -4.76
C ARG A 190 -30.55 9.88 -3.54
N ASP A 191 -31.41 10.19 -2.57
CA ASP A 191 -30.98 10.65 -1.26
C ASP A 191 -30.98 9.50 -0.27
N LEU A 192 -29.84 9.27 0.37
CA LEU A 192 -29.68 8.27 1.41
C LEU A 192 -30.29 8.84 2.73
N LEU A 193 -31.31 8.18 3.27
CA LEU A 193 -31.99 8.62 4.48
C LEU A 193 -31.38 8.02 5.75
N THR A 194 -31.22 6.69 5.75
CA THR A 194 -30.71 5.94 6.90
C THR A 194 -30.12 4.62 6.50
N ILE A 195 -29.15 4.16 7.25
CA ILE A 195 -28.59 2.80 7.16
C ILE A 195 -29.32 1.95 8.20
N LYS A 196 -29.92 0.85 7.78
CA LYS A 196 -30.67 -0.03 8.66
C LYS A 196 -29.78 -1.12 9.27
N THR A 197 -29.04 -1.80 8.41
CA THR A 197 -28.22 -2.96 8.82
C THR A 197 -26.97 -3.09 7.96
N ILE A 198 -25.96 -3.77 8.50
CA ILE A 198 -24.84 -4.33 7.75
C ILE A 198 -25.14 -5.81 7.58
N ASP A 199 -25.54 -6.22 6.38
CA ASP A 199 -25.94 -7.60 6.08
C ASP A 199 -24.72 -8.50 5.88
N ARG A 200 -23.61 -7.95 5.37
CA ARG A 200 -22.36 -8.69 5.13
C ARG A 200 -21.14 -7.81 5.42
N CYS A 201 -20.13 -8.41 6.04
CA CYS A 201 -18.86 -7.78 6.34
C CYS A 201 -17.73 -8.75 6.00
N GLU A 202 -17.00 -8.48 4.91
CA GLU A 202 -15.82 -9.24 4.50
C GLU A 202 -14.57 -8.45 4.78
N ARG A 203 -13.54 -9.12 5.31
CA ARG A 203 -12.24 -8.50 5.55
C ARG A 203 -11.37 -8.68 4.32
N MET A 204 -10.87 -7.57 3.81
CA MET A 204 -9.96 -7.45 2.68
C MET A 204 -8.72 -6.66 3.11
N PHE A 205 -7.72 -6.59 2.27
CA PHE A 205 -6.49 -5.86 2.56
C PHE A 205 -6.08 -4.97 1.39
N LEU A 206 -5.74 -3.74 1.73
CA LEU A 206 -5.12 -2.79 0.80
C LEU A 206 -3.61 -2.97 0.88
N SER A 207 -2.97 -3.27 -0.26
CA SER A 207 -1.52 -3.35 -0.32
C SER A 207 -0.89 -1.97 -0.13
N ALA A 208 0.09 -1.88 0.75
CA ALA A 208 0.83 -0.67 1.06
C ALA A 208 2.28 -0.99 1.43
N VAL A 209 3.12 0.04 1.51
CA VAL A 209 4.45 -0.05 2.11
C VAL A 209 4.46 0.73 3.41
N ALA A 210 4.77 0.05 4.51
CA ALA A 210 5.03 0.66 5.79
C ALA A 210 6.49 1.13 5.85
N LEU A 211 6.69 2.37 6.28
CA LEU A 211 8.00 3.01 6.44
C LEU A 211 8.23 3.26 7.93
N ILE A 212 9.27 2.65 8.50
CA ILE A 212 9.56 2.71 9.93
C ILE A 212 10.65 3.75 10.16
N PHE A 213 10.30 4.80 10.86
CA PHE A 213 11.18 5.91 11.19
C PHE A 213 11.51 5.89 12.68
N LYS A 214 12.80 6.03 13.00
CA LYS A 214 13.30 6.13 14.36
C LYS A 214 13.87 7.53 14.59
N SER A 215 13.55 8.14 15.73
CA SER A 215 14.12 9.43 16.13
C SER A 215 15.64 9.37 16.18
N GLU A 216 16.31 10.41 15.70
CA GLU A 216 17.77 10.56 15.75
C GLU A 216 18.26 10.83 17.17
N VAL A 217 17.45 11.46 18.02
CA VAL A 217 17.83 11.91 19.37
C VAL A 217 17.19 11.05 20.48
N GLY A 218 16.14 10.29 20.16
CA GLY A 218 15.34 9.57 21.15
C GLY A 218 14.99 8.13 20.76
N ARG A 219 13.98 7.59 21.45
CA ARG A 219 13.45 6.24 21.21
C ARG A 219 12.18 6.24 20.40
N GLU A 220 11.64 7.41 20.10
CA GLU A 220 10.38 7.54 19.39
C GLU A 220 10.43 6.89 18.01
N VAL A 221 9.37 6.18 17.69
CA VAL A 221 9.19 5.50 16.40
C VAL A 221 7.90 6.00 15.74
N GLN A 222 8.01 6.36 14.48
CA GLN A 222 6.87 6.72 13.64
C GLN A 222 6.73 5.73 12.48
N VAL A 223 5.49 5.47 12.06
CA VAL A 223 5.19 4.56 10.96
C VAL A 223 4.41 5.33 9.90
N GLY A 224 5.05 5.56 8.76
CA GLY A 224 4.39 6.09 7.57
C GLY A 224 3.82 4.97 6.72
N PHE A 225 2.77 5.24 5.97
CA PHE A 225 2.21 4.29 4.99
C PHE A 225 2.20 4.92 3.61
N ALA A 226 2.73 4.21 2.62
CA ALA A 226 2.61 4.58 1.23
C ALA A 226 1.63 3.64 0.52
N VAL A 227 0.55 4.19 0.00
CA VAL A 227 -0.48 3.50 -0.79
C VAL A 227 -0.31 3.94 -2.23
N ASP A 228 -0.20 2.99 -3.15
CA ASP A 228 0.08 3.27 -4.57
C ASP A 228 1.27 4.21 -4.79
N GLY A 229 2.32 4.02 -3.98
CA GLY A 229 3.55 4.81 -4.04
C GLY A 229 3.49 6.21 -3.46
N LYS A 230 2.34 6.64 -2.91
CA LYS A 230 2.13 7.96 -2.29
C LYS A 230 1.94 7.83 -0.79
N LEU A 231 2.58 8.73 -0.03
CA LEU A 231 2.35 8.78 1.42
C LEU A 231 0.88 9.07 1.73
N SER A 232 0.35 8.38 2.72
CA SER A 232 -1.01 8.57 3.23
C SER A 232 -1.00 9.13 4.65
N PRO A 233 -1.03 10.46 4.83
CA PRO A 233 -1.01 11.10 6.15
C PRO A 233 -2.19 10.71 7.03
N ASN A 234 -3.33 10.35 6.42
CA ASN A 234 -4.52 9.93 7.15
C ASN A 234 -4.32 8.57 7.83
N HIS A 235 -3.75 7.58 7.12
CA HIS A 235 -3.42 6.28 7.71
C HIS A 235 -2.36 6.43 8.81
N GLU A 236 -1.32 7.22 8.56
CA GLU A 236 -0.26 7.47 9.54
C GLU A 236 -0.83 8.08 10.83
N ARG A 237 -1.61 9.16 10.70
CA ARG A 237 -2.22 9.84 11.84
C ARG A 237 -3.15 8.92 12.62
N ALA A 238 -4.04 8.21 11.94
CA ALA A 238 -4.99 7.31 12.57
C ALA A 238 -4.29 6.15 13.28
N PHE A 239 -3.25 5.58 12.67
CA PHE A 239 -2.46 4.51 13.26
C PHE A 239 -1.68 4.97 14.49
N ALA A 240 -1.04 6.14 14.44
CA ALA A 240 -0.32 6.73 15.56
C ALA A 240 -1.26 7.06 16.74
N GLN A 241 -2.41 7.70 16.46
CA GLN A 241 -3.40 8.03 17.48
C GLN A 241 -3.99 6.80 18.19
N ALA A 242 -4.07 5.67 17.46
CA ALA A 242 -4.51 4.40 18.04
C ALA A 242 -3.41 3.67 18.81
N GLY A 243 -2.20 4.24 18.95
CA GLY A 243 -1.05 3.59 19.59
C GLY A 243 -0.53 2.40 18.78
N GLY A 244 -0.60 2.47 17.46
CA GLY A 244 -0.20 1.38 16.56
C GLY A 244 1.25 0.94 16.72
N PRO A 245 2.24 1.85 16.73
CA PRO A 245 3.66 1.49 16.92
C PRO A 245 3.89 0.73 18.24
N GLN A 246 3.22 1.13 19.33
CA GLN A 246 3.30 0.49 20.64
C GLN A 246 2.62 -0.89 20.64
N LYS A 247 1.45 -1.03 20.01
CA LYS A 247 0.73 -2.31 19.88
C LYS A 247 1.54 -3.34 19.10
N LEU A 248 2.28 -2.91 18.09
CA LEU A 248 3.20 -3.75 17.33
C LEU A 248 4.56 -3.93 18.04
N ARG A 249 4.80 -3.28 19.18
CA ARG A 249 6.07 -3.32 19.92
C ARG A 249 7.29 -3.00 19.03
N ILE A 250 7.14 -2.07 18.09
CA ILE A 250 8.19 -1.77 17.10
C ILE A 250 9.45 -1.27 17.81
N GLU A 251 9.31 -0.40 18.81
CA GLU A 251 10.44 0.10 19.60
C GLU A 251 11.24 -1.03 20.26
N GLU A 252 10.56 -2.00 20.90
CA GLU A 252 11.22 -3.15 21.53
C GLU A 252 11.94 -4.03 20.50
N GLN A 253 11.33 -4.21 19.31
CA GLN A 253 11.94 -4.99 18.22
C GLN A 253 13.20 -4.32 17.71
N LEU A 254 13.18 -2.99 17.49
CA LEU A 254 14.35 -2.22 17.06
C LEU A 254 15.48 -2.24 18.09
N MET A 255 15.16 -2.32 19.38
CA MET A 255 16.18 -2.41 20.44
C MET A 255 16.85 -3.78 20.50
N LYS A 256 16.14 -4.87 20.21
CA LYS A 256 16.70 -6.24 20.23
C LYS A 256 17.73 -6.48 19.12
N SER A 257 17.72 -5.70 18.04
CA SER A 257 18.69 -5.82 16.94
C SER A 257 20.06 -5.18 17.24
N SER A 258 20.36 -4.83 18.50
CA SER A 258 21.57 -4.08 18.87
C SER A 258 22.89 -4.84 18.66
N GLN A 259 22.92 -6.17 18.83
CA GLN A 259 24.15 -6.97 18.65
C GLN A 259 24.63 -6.99 17.18
N GLU A 260 23.72 -7.16 16.23
CA GLU A 260 24.03 -7.14 14.79
C GLU A 260 24.64 -5.79 14.36
N ARG A 261 24.21 -4.72 15.03
CA ARG A 261 24.69 -3.36 14.82
C ARG A 261 26.15 -3.18 15.25
N GLU A 262 26.59 -3.84 16.32
CA GLU A 262 27.98 -3.75 16.80
C GLU A 262 28.96 -4.33 15.78
N GLU A 263 28.63 -5.45 15.14
CA GLU A 263 29.46 -6.05 14.09
C GLU A 263 29.63 -5.12 12.88
N VAL A 264 28.54 -4.49 12.43
CA VAL A 264 28.55 -3.53 11.33
C VAL A 264 29.41 -2.31 11.67
N LEU A 265 29.28 -1.79 12.88
CA LEU A 265 30.06 -0.64 13.36
C LEU A 265 31.55 -0.99 13.57
N ALA A 266 31.86 -2.21 13.98
CA ALA A 266 33.24 -2.67 14.12
C ALA A 266 33.94 -2.69 12.76
N LEU A 267 33.33 -3.30 11.73
CA LEU A 267 33.87 -3.31 10.38
C LEU A 267 34.05 -1.89 9.82
N HIS A 268 33.07 -1.01 10.09
CA HIS A 268 33.17 0.38 9.62
C HIS A 268 34.36 1.10 10.25
N LYS A 269 34.61 0.91 11.54
CA LYS A 269 35.76 1.49 12.23
C LYS A 269 37.07 0.94 11.69
N GLU A 270 37.19 -0.38 11.53
CA GLU A 270 38.34 -1.05 10.96
C GLU A 270 38.67 -0.51 9.56
N ALA A 271 37.65 -0.51 8.66
CA ALA A 271 37.83 0.00 7.32
C ALA A 271 38.12 1.51 7.27
N ALA A 272 37.57 2.31 8.19
CA ALA A 272 37.81 3.75 8.24
C ALA A 272 39.24 4.08 8.70
N THR A 273 39.95 3.20 9.44
CA THR A 273 41.36 3.39 9.79
C THR A 273 42.32 3.23 8.61
N GLU A 274 41.89 2.51 7.57
CA GLU A 274 42.66 2.29 6.34
C GLU A 274 42.54 3.47 5.34
N VAL A 275 41.55 4.39 5.56
CA VAL A 275 41.29 5.53 4.67
C VAL A 275 42.14 6.75 5.08
N PRO A 276 42.88 7.39 4.17
CA PRO A 276 43.60 8.63 4.50
C PRO A 276 42.61 9.73 4.98
N ALA A 277 42.96 10.36 6.11
CA ALA A 277 42.16 11.34 6.87
C ALA A 277 41.82 12.65 6.12
N THR A 278 41.97 12.71 4.81
CA THR A 278 41.86 13.94 3.99
C THR A 278 40.48 14.31 3.52
N LYS A 279 39.48 13.43 3.70
CA LYS A 279 38.07 13.73 3.29
C LYS A 279 37.13 13.55 4.46
N ASP A 280 36.29 14.56 4.69
CA ASP A 280 35.23 14.49 5.69
C ASP A 280 34.03 13.68 5.16
N ILE A 281 34.02 12.37 5.45
CA ILE A 281 32.97 11.43 5.07
C ILE A 281 31.59 11.93 5.56
N GLY A 282 31.54 12.49 6.78
CA GLY A 282 30.30 12.99 7.36
C GLY A 282 29.69 14.17 6.57
N GLN A 283 30.54 15.06 6.03
CA GLN A 283 30.07 16.16 5.19
C GLN A 283 29.54 15.64 3.84
N LEU A 284 30.24 14.67 3.23
CA LEU A 284 29.81 14.06 1.96
C LEU A 284 28.52 13.29 2.11
N GLU A 285 28.35 12.51 3.17
CA GLU A 285 27.09 11.80 3.47
C GLU A 285 25.96 12.77 3.74
N LYS A 286 26.22 13.89 4.45
CA LYS A 286 25.24 14.94 4.68
C LYS A 286 24.83 15.62 3.39
N ALA A 287 25.79 15.96 2.50
CA ALA A 287 25.51 16.57 1.21
C ALA A 287 24.70 15.65 0.30
N ARG A 288 25.06 14.35 0.23
CA ARG A 288 24.30 13.33 -0.49
C ARG A 288 22.87 13.21 0.05
N SER A 289 22.73 13.16 1.37
CA SER A 289 21.47 13.07 2.06
C SER A 289 20.56 14.27 1.78
N GLN A 290 21.12 15.50 1.84
CA GLN A 290 20.37 16.72 1.51
C GLN A 290 19.92 16.78 0.06
N ALA A 291 20.80 16.41 -0.88
CA ALA A 291 20.44 16.34 -2.29
C ALA A 291 19.32 15.34 -2.54
N GLN A 292 19.38 14.17 -1.92
CA GLN A 292 18.32 13.17 -2.01
C GLN A 292 16.98 13.68 -1.46
N GLN A 293 16.99 14.42 -0.31
CA GLN A 293 15.79 15.06 0.25
C GLN A 293 15.15 16.03 -0.73
N GLU A 294 15.99 16.87 -1.33
CA GLU A 294 15.52 17.88 -2.27
C GLU A 294 14.93 17.22 -3.52
N ILE A 295 15.55 16.13 -4.02
CA ILE A 295 14.99 15.33 -5.12
C ILE A 295 13.57 14.84 -4.77
N GLY A 296 13.37 14.23 -3.59
CA GLY A 296 12.07 13.76 -3.17
C GLY A 296 11.01 14.86 -3.11
N LYS A 297 11.36 16.04 -2.57
CA LYS A 297 10.47 17.21 -2.53
C LYS A 297 10.11 17.73 -3.92
N LEU A 298 11.09 17.81 -4.81
CA LEU A 298 10.88 18.28 -6.19
C LEU A 298 10.03 17.28 -6.99
N GLU A 299 10.20 15.98 -6.80
CA GLU A 299 9.37 14.96 -7.43
C GLU A 299 7.90 15.03 -6.94
N GLU A 300 7.68 15.29 -5.64
CA GLU A 300 6.33 15.54 -5.12
C GLU A 300 5.72 16.84 -5.66
N GLN A 301 6.52 17.88 -5.83
CA GLN A 301 6.07 19.14 -6.44
C GLN A 301 5.71 18.92 -7.91
N LEU A 302 6.51 18.17 -8.65
CA LEU A 302 6.25 17.84 -10.05
C LEU A 302 4.93 17.10 -10.23
N ASP A 303 4.64 16.13 -9.33
CA ASP A 303 3.37 15.38 -9.32
C ASP A 303 2.15 16.27 -9.03
N ARG A 304 2.33 17.38 -8.30
CA ARG A 304 1.25 18.32 -7.93
C ARG A 304 1.10 19.50 -8.88
N SER A 305 2.10 19.75 -9.75
CA SER A 305 2.10 20.90 -10.64
C SER A 305 1.09 20.74 -11.77
N GLU A 306 0.16 21.66 -11.89
CA GLU A 306 -0.85 21.75 -12.95
C GLU A 306 -0.41 22.64 -14.12
N SER A 307 0.58 23.52 -13.91
CA SER A 307 1.08 24.47 -14.87
C SER A 307 2.35 23.99 -15.56
N GLU A 308 2.40 24.07 -16.91
CA GLU A 308 3.57 23.69 -17.72
C GLU A 308 4.82 24.50 -17.36
N GLY A 309 4.65 25.79 -17.06
CA GLY A 309 5.77 26.67 -16.66
C GLY A 309 6.38 26.29 -15.31
N GLU A 310 5.55 25.89 -14.34
CA GLU A 310 6.02 25.39 -13.04
C GLU A 310 6.74 24.07 -13.20
N ARG A 311 6.24 23.17 -14.05
CA ARG A 311 6.87 21.87 -14.33
C ARG A 311 8.28 22.05 -14.88
N GLN A 312 8.50 22.92 -15.86
CA GLN A 312 9.81 23.17 -16.42
C GLN A 312 10.82 23.72 -15.38
N ILE A 313 10.37 24.58 -14.47
CA ILE A 313 11.22 25.11 -13.39
C ILE A 313 11.62 23.99 -12.45
N VAL A 314 10.66 23.15 -12.01
CA VAL A 314 10.91 22.02 -11.12
C VAL A 314 11.82 21.00 -11.79
N GLU A 315 11.61 20.66 -13.06
CA GLU A 315 12.44 19.72 -13.82
C GLU A 315 13.89 20.21 -13.94
N SER A 316 14.11 21.49 -14.26
CA SER A 316 15.47 22.05 -14.36
C SER A 316 16.19 22.02 -13.00
N ARG A 317 15.48 22.31 -11.91
CA ARG A 317 16.01 22.20 -10.55
C ARG A 317 16.35 20.75 -10.22
N LEU A 318 15.49 19.82 -10.57
CA LEU A 318 15.64 18.39 -10.33
C LEU A 318 16.89 17.82 -11.03
N VAL A 319 17.19 18.28 -12.26
CA VAL A 319 18.44 17.93 -12.96
C VAL A 319 19.66 18.39 -12.16
N THR A 320 19.69 19.65 -11.73
CA THR A 320 20.82 20.21 -10.96
C THR A 320 21.06 19.45 -9.64
N VAL A 321 19.98 19.13 -8.92
CA VAL A 321 20.08 18.42 -7.63
C VAL A 321 20.49 16.95 -7.84
N ARG A 322 20.05 16.32 -8.93
CA ARG A 322 20.50 14.96 -9.29
C ARG A 322 21.99 14.92 -9.64
N GLU A 323 22.52 15.96 -10.29
CA GLU A 323 23.95 16.09 -10.55
C GLU A 323 24.75 16.22 -9.23
N GLN A 324 24.26 17.02 -8.28
CA GLN A 324 24.87 17.15 -6.96
C GLN A 324 24.87 15.82 -6.20
N TYR A 325 23.76 15.11 -6.22
CA TYR A 325 23.66 13.76 -5.64
C TYR A 325 24.69 12.81 -6.25
N THR A 326 24.74 12.72 -7.59
CA THR A 326 25.68 11.86 -8.32
C THR A 326 27.13 12.20 -7.99
N ARG A 327 27.46 13.47 -7.91
CA ARG A 327 28.80 13.93 -7.55
C ARG A 327 29.18 13.49 -6.12
N SER A 328 28.31 13.74 -5.13
CA SER A 328 28.55 13.32 -3.74
C SER A 328 28.64 11.80 -3.62
N GLN A 329 27.84 11.07 -4.38
CA GLN A 329 27.86 9.60 -4.45
C GLN A 329 29.20 9.11 -5.03
N THR A 330 29.67 9.69 -6.14
CA THR A 330 30.97 9.33 -6.76
C THR A 330 32.15 9.62 -5.83
N GLU A 331 32.10 10.72 -5.11
CA GLU A 331 33.12 11.06 -4.12
C GLU A 331 33.14 10.08 -2.95
N LEU A 332 31.97 9.71 -2.42
CA LEU A 332 31.83 8.66 -1.39
C LEU A 332 32.33 7.30 -1.90
N ASP A 333 32.00 6.94 -3.12
CA ASP A 333 32.46 5.69 -3.74
C ASP A 333 33.99 5.66 -3.90
N SER A 334 34.62 6.81 -4.06
CA SER A 334 36.08 6.93 -4.14
C SER A 334 36.80 6.75 -2.79
N ILE A 335 36.09 6.89 -1.65
CA ILE A 335 36.66 6.73 -0.31
C ILE A 335 36.83 5.26 0.06
N GLY A 336 36.09 4.37 -0.60
CA GLY A 336 36.20 2.93 -0.39
C GLY A 336 35.40 2.38 0.80
N VAL A 337 34.81 3.22 1.66
CA VAL A 337 33.98 2.79 2.79
C VAL A 337 32.79 3.72 2.96
N ARG A 338 31.58 3.16 3.09
CA ARG A 338 30.36 3.94 3.38
C ARG A 338 29.29 3.15 4.10
N PHE A 339 28.41 3.84 4.83
CA PHE A 339 27.16 3.27 5.33
C PHE A 339 26.14 3.10 4.22
N LEU A 340 25.33 2.03 4.35
CA LEU A 340 24.22 1.75 3.44
C LEU A 340 22.89 2.10 4.09
N TYR A 341 22.00 2.69 3.30
CA TYR A 341 20.59 2.80 3.65
C TYR A 341 19.88 1.46 3.43
N VAL A 342 18.84 1.19 4.22
CA VAL A 342 18.09 -0.09 4.15
C VAL A 342 17.58 -0.42 2.76
N HIS A 343 17.12 0.56 1.99
CA HIS A 343 16.57 0.38 0.65
C HIS A 343 17.64 0.15 -0.45
N GLU A 344 18.94 0.37 -0.17
CA GLU A 344 20.02 0.13 -1.13
C GLU A 344 20.37 -1.37 -1.25
N HIS A 345 20.12 -2.16 -0.20
CA HIS A 345 20.52 -3.55 -0.14
C HIS A 345 19.94 -4.43 -1.26
N PRO A 346 18.63 -4.37 -1.60
CA PRO A 346 18.10 -5.20 -2.68
C PRO A 346 18.70 -4.87 -4.05
N ALA A 347 18.98 -3.60 -4.33
CA ALA A 347 19.63 -3.18 -5.57
C ALA A 347 21.08 -3.69 -5.67
N LEU A 348 21.81 -3.73 -4.55
CA LEU A 348 23.17 -4.25 -4.47
C LEU A 348 23.21 -5.78 -4.64
N LEU A 349 22.23 -6.51 -4.09
CA LEU A 349 22.08 -7.95 -4.35
C LEU A 349 21.81 -8.22 -5.84
N GLN A 350 20.95 -7.40 -6.45
CA GLN A 350 20.66 -7.52 -7.87
C GLN A 350 21.89 -7.22 -8.73
N ASP A 351 22.64 -6.15 -8.42
CA ASP A 351 23.90 -5.81 -9.08
C ASP A 351 24.91 -6.96 -8.98
N ALA A 352 25.08 -7.54 -7.80
CA ALA A 352 25.96 -8.69 -7.59
C ALA A 352 25.58 -9.89 -8.45
N LEU A 353 24.28 -10.20 -8.55
CA LEU A 353 23.76 -11.29 -9.38
C LEU A 353 23.84 -11.04 -10.90
N GLU A 354 23.89 -9.80 -11.33
CA GLU A 354 23.96 -9.45 -12.77
C GLU A 354 25.39 -9.21 -13.25
N ASN A 355 26.24 -8.61 -12.38
CA ASN A 355 27.49 -7.99 -12.79
C ASN A 355 28.75 -8.58 -12.14
N SER A 356 28.65 -9.64 -11.33
CA SER A 356 29.85 -10.38 -10.88
C SER A 356 30.50 -11.11 -12.05
N THR A 357 31.83 -11.11 -12.08
CA THR A 357 32.63 -11.63 -13.20
C THR A 357 33.55 -12.79 -12.80
N SER A 358 33.95 -12.89 -11.54
CA SER A 358 34.88 -13.92 -11.08
C SER A 358 34.37 -14.70 -9.86
N ARG A 359 33.79 -14.01 -8.89
CA ARG A 359 33.32 -14.62 -7.64
C ARG A 359 32.17 -13.84 -7.02
N LEU A 360 31.25 -14.56 -6.37
CA LEU A 360 30.15 -14.02 -5.60
C LEU A 360 30.01 -14.84 -4.31
N ALA A 361 29.98 -14.19 -3.13
CA ALA A 361 29.69 -14.86 -1.87
C ALA A 361 28.52 -14.17 -1.17
N ILE A 362 27.55 -14.96 -0.72
CA ILE A 362 26.36 -14.49 0.02
C ILE A 362 26.25 -15.29 1.30
N ASN A 363 26.22 -14.60 2.44
CA ASN A 363 25.86 -15.21 3.72
C ASN A 363 24.56 -14.61 4.24
N SER A 364 23.54 -15.45 4.49
CA SER A 364 22.21 -15.04 4.94
C SER A 364 21.66 -16.09 5.92
N PRO A 365 21.11 -15.69 7.07
CA PRO A 365 20.62 -16.65 8.07
C PRO A 365 19.51 -17.56 7.52
N TRP A 366 18.63 -17.04 6.69
CA TRP A 366 17.49 -17.77 6.14
C TRP A 366 17.35 -17.53 4.64
N ILE A 367 16.62 -18.44 3.98
CA ILE A 367 16.33 -18.40 2.56
C ILE A 367 14.81 -18.44 2.34
N LYS A 368 14.26 -17.40 1.69
CA LYS A 368 12.83 -17.30 1.39
C LYS A 368 12.59 -17.27 -0.12
N ARG A 369 11.56 -17.99 -0.56
CA ARG A 369 11.15 -18.05 -1.97
C ARG A 369 10.76 -16.68 -2.55
N ALA A 370 10.28 -15.77 -1.69
CA ALA A 370 9.97 -14.40 -2.11
C ALA A 370 11.19 -13.62 -2.61
N VAL A 371 12.41 -14.00 -2.15
CA VAL A 371 13.68 -13.45 -2.62
C VAL A 371 14.33 -14.40 -3.63
N VAL A 372 14.49 -15.68 -3.28
CA VAL A 372 15.08 -16.72 -4.15
C VAL A 372 13.98 -17.26 -5.08
N ASN A 373 13.45 -16.38 -5.90
CA ASN A 373 12.40 -16.65 -6.87
C ASN A 373 12.96 -17.05 -8.25
N ALA A 374 12.10 -17.20 -9.24
CA ALA A 374 12.50 -17.60 -10.60
C ALA A 374 13.47 -16.60 -11.25
N ASP A 375 13.35 -15.30 -11.01
CA ASP A 375 14.25 -14.27 -11.54
C ASP A 375 15.63 -14.35 -10.89
N PHE A 376 15.69 -14.49 -9.56
CA PHE A 376 16.94 -14.75 -8.83
C PHE A 376 17.65 -15.98 -9.37
N MET A 377 16.94 -17.11 -9.49
CA MET A 377 17.50 -18.38 -10.00
C MET A 377 18.02 -18.24 -11.43
N LYS A 378 17.31 -17.52 -12.29
CA LYS A 378 17.75 -17.25 -13.66
C LYS A 378 19.02 -16.39 -13.72
N LYS A 379 19.14 -15.36 -12.88
CA LYS A 379 20.33 -14.50 -12.77
C LYS A 379 21.51 -15.30 -12.24
N LEU A 380 21.30 -16.08 -11.18
CA LEU A 380 22.31 -16.95 -10.60
C LEU A 380 22.83 -17.95 -11.64
N GLU A 381 21.94 -18.65 -12.35
CA GLU A 381 22.33 -19.63 -13.38
C GLU A 381 23.13 -18.99 -14.53
N ARG A 382 22.81 -17.74 -14.92
CA ARG A 382 23.60 -16.99 -15.90
C ARG A 382 25.03 -16.71 -15.44
N LEU A 383 25.23 -16.39 -14.14
CA LEU A 383 26.58 -16.23 -13.58
C LEU A 383 27.36 -17.53 -13.65
N LEU A 384 26.74 -18.64 -13.25
CA LEU A 384 27.36 -19.98 -13.29
C LEU A 384 27.73 -20.42 -14.71
N GLN A 385 26.89 -20.14 -15.70
CA GLN A 385 27.18 -20.39 -17.13
C GLN A 385 28.36 -19.55 -17.62
N LYS A 386 28.63 -18.38 -17.05
CA LYS A 386 29.82 -17.56 -17.34
C LYS A 386 31.07 -18.03 -16.60
N GLY A 387 30.98 -19.08 -15.76
CA GLY A 387 32.09 -19.61 -14.97
C GLY A 387 32.38 -18.84 -13.69
N VAL A 388 31.49 -17.96 -13.25
CA VAL A 388 31.61 -17.25 -11.97
C VAL A 388 31.48 -18.25 -10.81
N ARG A 389 32.41 -18.20 -9.85
CA ARG A 389 32.35 -19.02 -8.63
C ARG A 389 31.38 -18.38 -7.66
N VAL A 390 30.34 -19.12 -7.26
CA VAL A 390 29.31 -18.62 -6.35
C VAL A 390 29.24 -19.47 -5.08
N TYR A 391 29.24 -18.79 -3.94
CA TYR A 391 29.18 -19.39 -2.62
C TYR A 391 27.98 -18.83 -1.85
N ILE A 392 27.08 -19.70 -1.41
CA ILE A 392 25.95 -19.31 -0.54
C ILE A 392 26.11 -20.05 0.79
N ALA A 393 26.28 -19.26 1.86
CA ALA A 393 26.25 -19.74 3.23
C ALA A 393 24.90 -19.38 3.88
N TRP A 394 24.31 -20.30 4.66
CA TRP A 394 23.06 -20.05 5.33
C TRP A 394 22.95 -20.81 6.64
N GLY A 395 21.98 -20.44 7.48
CA GLY A 395 21.60 -21.15 8.68
C GLY A 395 22.12 -20.53 9.97
N VAL A 396 21.19 -20.34 10.91
CA VAL A 396 21.44 -19.89 12.28
C VAL A 396 20.66 -20.80 13.23
N GLY A 397 21.37 -21.59 14.02
CA GLY A 397 20.76 -22.51 14.98
C GLY A 397 19.85 -23.57 14.35
N ASP A 398 19.16 -24.33 15.18
CA ASP A 398 18.31 -25.45 14.76
C ASP A 398 17.03 -24.99 14.04
N GLU A 399 16.55 -23.79 14.35
CA GLU A 399 15.31 -23.22 13.74
C GLU A 399 15.51 -22.72 12.29
N SER A 400 16.72 -22.74 11.75
CA SER A 400 17.02 -22.17 10.43
C SER A 400 16.31 -22.93 9.29
N GLU A 401 16.06 -24.22 9.44
CA GLU A 401 15.32 -25.02 8.46
C GLU A 401 13.83 -24.68 8.47
N GLU A 402 13.24 -24.49 9.64
CA GLU A 402 11.81 -24.11 9.78
C GLU A 402 11.56 -22.69 9.26
N LYS A 403 12.53 -21.79 9.42
CA LYS A 403 12.45 -20.40 8.95
C LYS A 403 12.79 -20.24 7.48
N SER A 404 13.37 -21.25 6.83
CA SER A 404 13.70 -21.24 5.41
C SER A 404 12.67 -22.00 4.57
N ASP A 405 12.44 -21.54 3.34
CA ASP A 405 11.49 -22.19 2.43
C ASP A 405 12.15 -23.39 1.74
N LYS A 406 11.68 -24.59 2.06
CA LYS A 406 12.20 -25.86 1.57
C LYS A 406 12.32 -25.91 0.04
N SER A 407 11.32 -25.38 -0.68
CA SER A 407 11.34 -25.35 -2.15
C SER A 407 12.44 -24.46 -2.74
N ALA A 408 12.80 -23.36 -2.05
CA ALA A 408 13.91 -22.50 -2.47
C ALA A 408 15.27 -23.15 -2.22
N LEU A 409 15.43 -23.83 -1.07
CA LEU A 409 16.63 -24.62 -0.76
C LEU A 409 16.85 -25.75 -1.76
N GLU A 410 15.81 -26.53 -2.06
CA GLU A 410 15.88 -27.62 -3.05
C GLU A 410 16.22 -27.11 -4.47
N ALA A 411 15.74 -25.92 -4.83
CA ALA A 411 16.09 -25.31 -6.12
C ALA A 411 17.58 -24.94 -6.20
N LEU A 412 18.13 -24.36 -5.13
CA LEU A 412 19.57 -24.05 -5.04
C LEU A 412 20.42 -25.31 -5.01
N GLN A 413 20.04 -26.32 -4.24
CA GLN A 413 20.73 -27.61 -4.19
C GLN A 413 20.78 -28.31 -5.57
N ARG A 414 19.70 -28.23 -6.35
CA ARG A 414 19.68 -28.75 -7.74
C ARG A 414 20.66 -28.01 -8.65
N LEU A 415 20.88 -26.71 -8.48
CA LEU A 415 21.90 -25.98 -9.23
C LEU A 415 23.31 -26.40 -8.80
N MET A 416 23.55 -26.64 -7.51
CA MET A 416 24.85 -27.14 -7.02
C MET A 416 25.23 -28.48 -7.66
N LEU A 417 24.27 -29.37 -7.89
CA LEU A 417 24.54 -30.66 -8.59
C LEU A 417 24.85 -30.49 -10.07
N ARG A 418 24.52 -29.35 -10.70
CA ARG A 418 24.71 -29.07 -12.12
C ARG A 418 25.96 -28.27 -12.45
N TYR A 419 26.43 -27.46 -11.47
CA TYR A 419 27.53 -26.53 -11.68
C TYR A 419 28.60 -26.68 -10.61
N GLU A 420 29.79 -27.11 -11.00
CA GLU A 420 30.93 -27.26 -10.09
C GLU A 420 31.44 -25.94 -9.51
N THR A 421 31.05 -24.80 -10.09
CA THR A 421 31.38 -23.46 -9.61
C THR A 421 30.38 -22.92 -8.60
N PHE A 422 29.41 -23.72 -8.15
CA PHE A 422 28.38 -23.31 -7.19
C PHE A 422 28.41 -24.16 -5.92
N TRP A 423 28.48 -23.51 -4.78
CA TRP A 423 28.41 -24.14 -3.46
C TRP A 423 27.35 -23.49 -2.60
N ILE A 424 26.52 -24.30 -1.98
CA ILE A 424 25.60 -23.89 -0.92
C ILE A 424 25.82 -24.78 0.28
N SER A 425 26.07 -24.18 1.48
CA SER A 425 26.25 -24.92 2.72
C SER A 425 25.54 -24.23 3.88
N ARG A 426 25.10 -25.06 4.84
CA ARG A 426 24.54 -24.60 6.11
C ARG A 426 25.68 -24.45 7.11
N LEU A 427 25.84 -23.26 7.68
CA LEU A 427 26.90 -22.99 8.69
C LEU A 427 26.43 -23.13 10.15
N GLY A 428 25.14 -23.28 10.42
CA GLY A 428 24.58 -23.59 11.74
C GLY A 428 24.70 -22.51 12.83
N ASP A 429 25.80 -21.81 12.91
CA ASP A 429 26.16 -20.89 14.00
C ASP A 429 26.35 -19.43 13.57
N THR A 430 26.21 -19.10 12.30
CA THR A 430 26.49 -17.76 11.81
C THR A 430 25.24 -16.88 11.70
N HIS A 431 25.26 -15.75 12.36
CA HIS A 431 24.26 -14.69 12.20
C HIS A 431 24.74 -13.55 11.30
N ALA A 432 25.97 -13.62 10.81
CA ALA A 432 26.52 -12.62 9.91
C ALA A 432 25.77 -12.57 8.58
N LYS A 433 25.54 -11.37 8.05
CA LYS A 433 24.94 -11.15 6.74
C LYS A 433 25.96 -10.42 5.88
N VAL A 434 26.51 -11.17 4.91
CA VAL A 434 27.62 -10.69 4.09
C VAL A 434 27.30 -10.87 2.62
N LEU A 435 27.68 -9.89 1.81
CA LEU A 435 27.65 -9.95 0.36
C LEU A 435 29.03 -9.53 -0.15
N VAL A 436 29.68 -10.37 -0.95
CA VAL A 436 30.94 -10.04 -1.62
C VAL A 436 30.79 -10.25 -3.10
N SER A 437 31.05 -9.21 -3.91
CA SER A 437 31.03 -9.27 -5.37
C SER A 437 32.41 -8.95 -5.93
N ASP A 438 33.09 -9.95 -6.51
CA ASP A 438 34.44 -9.85 -7.08
C ASP A 438 35.46 -9.25 -6.08
N ARG A 439 36.24 -8.27 -6.55
CA ARG A 439 37.02 -7.33 -5.74
C ARG A 439 36.40 -5.91 -5.80
N LYS A 440 35.11 -5.83 -6.17
CA LYS A 440 34.39 -4.55 -6.30
C LYS A 440 33.91 -4.03 -4.97
N TYR A 441 33.31 -4.89 -4.17
CA TYR A 441 32.85 -4.54 -2.81
C TYR A 441 32.59 -5.76 -1.93
N ALA A 442 32.73 -5.55 -0.63
CA ALA A 442 32.21 -6.40 0.43
C ALA A 442 31.23 -5.60 1.29
N ILE A 443 30.13 -6.20 1.67
CA ILE A 443 29.11 -5.58 2.52
C ILE A 443 28.88 -6.47 3.74
N VAL A 444 28.98 -5.88 4.92
CA VAL A 444 28.52 -6.47 6.19
C VAL A 444 27.33 -5.67 6.67
N THR A 445 26.26 -6.37 7.03
CA THR A 445 24.98 -5.72 7.31
C THR A 445 24.16 -6.52 8.33
N SER A 446 23.18 -5.88 8.94
CA SER A 446 22.09 -6.55 9.65
C SER A 446 20.98 -7.06 8.72
N PHE A 447 20.97 -6.62 7.46
CA PHE A 447 19.96 -6.94 6.47
C PHE A 447 20.06 -8.39 5.95
N ASN A 448 18.97 -9.12 5.99
CA ASN A 448 18.91 -10.53 5.58
C ASN A 448 18.83 -10.68 4.05
N TRP A 449 19.95 -10.90 3.38
CA TRP A 449 20.07 -10.91 1.91
C TRP A 449 19.09 -11.82 1.19
N LEU A 450 18.81 -13.01 1.71
CA LEU A 450 17.99 -14.02 1.04
C LEU A 450 16.59 -14.20 1.69
N SER A 451 16.22 -13.34 2.65
CA SER A 451 14.95 -13.48 3.38
C SER A 451 14.32 -12.15 3.83
N PHE A 452 14.64 -11.05 3.18
CA PHE A 452 14.09 -9.72 3.54
C PHE A 452 12.62 -9.53 3.12
N ARG A 453 12.05 -10.47 2.36
CA ARG A 453 10.65 -10.52 1.92
C ARG A 453 10.02 -11.87 2.19
N GLY A 454 8.67 -11.91 2.18
CA GLY A 454 7.90 -13.15 2.24
C GLY A 454 7.74 -13.74 3.62
N ASP A 455 7.97 -12.96 4.68
CA ASP A 455 7.71 -13.37 6.05
C ASP A 455 6.57 -12.52 6.64
N PRO A 456 5.33 -13.03 6.71
CA PRO A 456 4.19 -12.32 7.28
C PRO A 456 4.33 -12.09 8.80
N ASN A 457 5.24 -12.84 9.46
CA ASN A 457 5.52 -12.71 10.89
C ASN A 457 6.87 -12.00 11.16
N ARG A 458 7.39 -11.27 10.17
CA ARG A 458 8.66 -10.56 10.33
C ARG A 458 8.63 -9.59 11.52
N THR A 459 9.78 -9.39 12.12
CA THR A 459 10.01 -8.33 13.11
C THR A 459 10.66 -7.13 12.41
N PHE A 460 10.30 -5.92 12.84
CA PHE A 460 10.95 -4.70 12.38
C PHE A 460 12.33 -4.56 13.02
N ARG A 461 13.33 -4.11 12.25
CA ARG A 461 14.73 -4.03 12.67
C ARG A 461 15.34 -2.70 12.28
N ASP A 462 16.34 -2.26 13.04
CA ASP A 462 17.20 -1.13 12.66
C ASP A 462 18.29 -1.65 11.72
N GLU A 463 17.94 -1.76 10.42
CA GLU A 463 18.83 -2.33 9.41
C GLU A 463 19.94 -1.34 9.04
N GLN A 464 21.18 -1.80 9.20
CA GLN A 464 22.39 -1.03 8.89
C GLN A 464 23.36 -1.89 8.11
N GLY A 465 24.15 -1.27 7.23
CA GLY A 465 25.17 -1.94 6.47
C GLY A 465 26.39 -1.05 6.25
N THR A 466 27.56 -1.66 6.17
CA THR A 466 28.80 -1.03 5.74
C THR A 466 29.27 -1.68 4.45
N MET A 467 29.47 -0.87 3.41
CA MET A 467 30.12 -1.28 2.17
C MET A 467 31.59 -0.90 2.21
N VAL A 468 32.45 -1.83 1.84
CA VAL A 468 33.89 -1.66 1.71
C VAL A 468 34.30 -1.97 0.27
N ARG A 469 35.11 -1.08 -0.33
CA ARG A 469 35.69 -1.21 -1.68
C ARG A 469 37.21 -1.29 -1.68
N ILE A 470 37.83 -1.54 -0.53
CA ILE A 470 39.28 -1.74 -0.37
C ILE A 470 39.59 -3.20 -0.72
N PRO A 471 40.34 -3.48 -1.79
CA PRO A 471 40.53 -4.83 -2.31
C PRO A 471 41.07 -5.84 -1.28
N GLU A 472 42.00 -5.40 -0.42
CA GLU A 472 42.62 -6.23 0.61
C GLU A 472 41.60 -6.70 1.66
N LEU A 473 40.72 -5.79 2.11
CA LEU A 473 39.66 -6.10 3.06
C LEU A 473 38.53 -6.95 2.41
N ILE A 474 38.28 -6.76 1.11
CA ILE A 474 37.34 -7.61 0.36
C ILE A 474 37.87 -9.03 0.28
N ASP A 475 39.15 -9.21 -0.07
CA ASP A 475 39.79 -10.53 -0.13
C ASP A 475 39.77 -11.22 1.23
N GLN A 476 40.17 -10.50 2.30
CA GLN A 476 40.12 -10.98 3.66
C GLN A 476 38.73 -11.50 4.06
N LYS A 477 37.67 -10.72 3.74
CA LYS A 477 36.31 -11.11 4.08
C LYS A 477 35.83 -12.30 3.26
N PHE A 478 36.21 -12.36 1.99
CA PHE A 478 35.91 -13.50 1.12
C PHE A 478 36.60 -14.78 1.62
N ASP A 479 37.90 -14.72 1.90
CA ASP A 479 38.70 -15.87 2.36
C ASP A 479 38.19 -16.40 3.70
N TYR A 480 37.78 -15.48 4.62
CA TYR A 480 37.16 -15.86 5.88
C TYR A 480 35.86 -16.65 5.66
N LEU A 481 34.99 -16.22 4.74
CA LEU A 481 33.75 -16.96 4.42
C LEU A 481 34.06 -18.31 3.78
N LEU A 482 35.05 -18.35 2.88
CA LEU A 482 35.44 -19.58 2.20
C LEU A 482 36.02 -20.61 3.18
N SER A 483 36.88 -20.20 4.09
CA SER A 483 37.46 -21.08 5.12
C SER A 483 36.38 -21.71 6.01
N ARG A 484 35.33 -20.95 6.33
CA ARG A 484 34.18 -21.48 7.09
C ARG A 484 33.37 -22.50 6.29
N LEU A 485 33.16 -22.27 4.98
CA LEU A 485 32.45 -23.18 4.11
C LEU A 485 33.24 -24.47 3.85
N GLU A 486 34.57 -24.42 3.87
CA GLU A 486 35.44 -25.58 3.71
C GLU A 486 35.50 -26.43 4.99
N ALA A 487 35.50 -25.80 6.15
CA ALA A 487 35.48 -26.49 7.46
C ALA A 487 34.19 -27.33 7.68
N GLU A 488 33.08 -26.97 7.06
CA GLU A 488 31.82 -27.73 7.12
C GLU A 488 31.76 -28.89 6.09
N LYS A 489 32.79 -29.04 5.25
CA LYS A 489 32.90 -30.18 4.29
C LYS A 489 33.67 -31.38 4.88
N GLU A 490 34.44 -31.17 5.96
CA GLU A 490 35.11 -32.21 6.73
C GLU A 490 34.22 -32.78 7.85
#